data_bd18c79e67326880ea629286f32e109f
#
_entry.id   bd18c79e67326880ea629286f32e109f
#
_cell.length_a   1.000
_cell.length_b   1.000
_cell.length_c   1.000
_cell.angle_alpha   90.00
_cell.angle_beta   90.00
_cell.angle_gamma   90.00
#
_symmetry.space_group_name_H-M   'P 1'
#
loop_
_entity.id
_entity.type
_entity.pdbx_description
1 polymer ?
#
loop_
_entity_poly.entity_id
_entity_poly.type
_entity_poly.pdbx_seq_one_letter_code
_entity_poly.pdbx_strand_id
1 'polypeptide(L)'
;HSDLKPWDADYAAVKRQLGEWQIVVEGWEDTYQSWLHDAAIKVEVNDDVENALESGAQLLARWADAKDSKLSAADKKVLRDAAKTMENKSLSAEERLAAVQSSDIEQLHETNPLRDGLSESNPQRFRVERPKSSFASWYQFFPRSEGAYYGEDGKIVPGNLKTSIAGLERAAAEGFNIVYLPPIFPIGV
;
A
#
# COMPACT_ATOMS: atom_id res chain seq x y z
N HIS A 1 1.98 7.79 -2.43
CA HIS A 1 0.69 8.42 -2.71
C HIS A 1 -0.31 7.36 -3.15
N SER A 2 -1.13 6.86 -2.22
CA SER A 2 -2.29 6.08 -2.59
C SER A 2 -3.38 7.07 -2.99
N ASP A 3 -3.67 7.17 -4.29
CA ASP A 3 -4.86 7.84 -4.78
C ASP A 3 -6.08 7.03 -4.33
N LEU A 4 -6.57 7.34 -3.13
CA LEU A 4 -7.87 6.88 -2.67
C LEU A 4 -8.93 7.56 -3.56
N LYS A 5 -9.38 6.84 -4.59
CA LYS A 5 -10.52 7.27 -5.40
C LYS A 5 -11.77 7.33 -4.51
N PRO A 6 -12.59 8.37 -4.70
CA PRO A 6 -13.85 8.48 -3.95
C PRO A 6 -14.80 7.34 -4.34
N TRP A 7 -15.66 6.98 -3.44
CA TRP A 7 -16.90 6.17 -3.37
C TRP A 7 -17.28 5.17 -4.50
N ASP A 8 -16.73 5.35 -5.75
CA ASP A 8 -17.01 4.51 -6.91
C ASP A 8 -16.00 3.37 -7.10
N ALA A 9 -15.07 3.22 -6.17
CA ALA A 9 -14.10 2.12 -6.21
C ALA A 9 -14.86 0.79 -6.11
N ASP A 10 -14.60 -0.08 -7.06
CA ASP A 10 -15.10 -1.44 -7.11
C ASP A 10 -15.08 -2.08 -5.71
N TYR A 11 -16.25 -2.46 -5.20
CA TYR A 11 -16.40 -3.06 -3.87
C TYR A 11 -15.48 -4.28 -3.68
N ALA A 12 -15.17 -4.98 -4.75
CA ALA A 12 -14.22 -6.09 -4.73
C ALA A 12 -12.78 -5.65 -4.44
N ALA A 13 -12.35 -4.47 -4.92
CA ALA A 13 -11.04 -3.90 -4.62
C ALA A 13 -10.99 -3.39 -3.17
N VAL A 14 -12.04 -2.74 -2.70
CA VAL A 14 -12.17 -2.29 -1.30
C VAL A 14 -12.18 -3.46 -0.33
N LYS A 15 -12.88 -4.56 -0.65
CA LYS A 15 -12.95 -5.75 0.20
C LYS A 15 -11.58 -6.38 0.46
N ARG A 16 -10.64 -6.28 -0.50
CA ARG A 16 -9.27 -6.79 -0.33
C ARG A 16 -8.43 -5.94 0.62
N GLN A 17 -8.84 -4.70 0.87
CA GLN A 17 -8.14 -3.76 1.73
C GLN A 17 -8.70 -3.72 3.15
N LEU A 18 -9.84 -4.37 3.40
CA LEU A 18 -10.44 -4.43 4.74
C LEU A 18 -9.66 -5.38 5.64
N GLY A 19 -9.54 -5.02 6.91
CA GLY A 19 -8.92 -5.87 7.93
C GLY A 19 -7.79 -5.20 8.70
N GLU A 20 -7.03 -6.00 9.39
CA GLU A 20 -5.87 -5.56 10.16
C GLU A 20 -4.67 -5.30 9.26
N TRP A 21 -4.05 -4.13 9.45
CA TRP A 21 -2.87 -3.67 8.73
C TRP A 21 -1.78 -3.27 9.71
N GLN A 22 -0.56 -3.24 9.21
CA GLN A 22 0.59 -2.73 9.94
C GLN A 22 1.34 -1.74 9.07
N ILE A 23 1.78 -0.65 9.67
CA ILE A 23 2.73 0.30 9.07
C ILE A 23 4.04 0.13 9.80
N VAL A 24 5.11 -0.04 9.03
CA VAL A 24 6.49 0.00 9.49
C VAL A 24 7.20 1.07 8.67
N VAL A 25 7.94 1.94 9.33
CA VAL A 25 8.80 2.93 8.69
C VAL A 25 10.21 2.36 8.70
N GLU A 26 10.81 2.24 7.54
CA GLU A 26 12.19 1.81 7.34
C GLU A 26 13.07 3.02 7.02
N GLY A 27 14.27 3.05 7.55
CA GLY A 27 15.30 4.03 7.23
C GLY A 27 16.66 3.35 7.06
N TRP A 28 17.44 3.79 6.08
CA TRP A 28 18.77 3.24 5.79
C TRP A 28 19.70 4.32 5.24
N GLU A 29 21.00 4.04 5.24
CA GLU A 29 22.00 4.87 4.59
C GLU A 29 22.04 4.57 3.10
N ASP A 30 21.90 5.60 2.27
CA ASP A 30 22.06 5.49 0.82
C ASP A 30 23.55 5.61 0.45
N THR A 31 24.26 4.52 0.70
CA THR A 31 25.70 4.43 0.46
C THR A 31 26.05 4.56 -1.02
N TYR A 32 25.16 4.09 -1.92
CA TYR A 32 25.37 4.18 -3.36
C TYR A 32 25.33 5.63 -3.85
N GLN A 33 24.31 6.40 -3.50
CA GLN A 33 24.21 7.80 -3.91
C GLN A 33 25.31 8.67 -3.29
N SER A 34 25.64 8.43 -2.02
CA SER A 34 26.74 9.13 -1.34
C SER A 34 28.07 8.87 -2.05
N TRP A 35 28.38 7.59 -2.32
CA TRP A 35 29.57 7.23 -3.05
C TRP A 35 29.59 7.82 -4.47
N LEU A 36 28.48 7.73 -5.21
CA LEU A 36 28.40 8.23 -6.59
C LEU A 36 28.67 9.73 -6.67
N HIS A 37 28.09 10.49 -5.74
CA HIS A 37 28.32 11.93 -5.63
C HIS A 37 29.81 12.25 -5.40
N ASP A 38 30.44 11.59 -4.44
CA ASP A 38 31.85 11.80 -4.10
C ASP A 38 32.79 11.35 -5.24
N ALA A 39 32.48 10.21 -5.87
CA ALA A 39 33.27 9.69 -7.00
C ALA A 39 33.18 10.63 -8.22
N ALA A 40 32.04 11.21 -8.51
CA ALA A 40 31.88 12.16 -9.60
C ALA A 40 32.79 13.41 -9.40
N ILE A 41 32.82 13.96 -8.19
CA ILE A 41 33.69 15.09 -7.84
C ILE A 41 35.17 14.70 -7.99
N LYS A 42 35.59 13.54 -7.47
CA LYS A 42 36.95 13.08 -7.53
C LYS A 42 37.42 12.85 -8.97
N VAL A 43 36.56 12.32 -9.83
CA VAL A 43 36.87 12.15 -11.27
C VAL A 43 36.99 13.52 -11.94
N GLU A 44 36.12 14.48 -11.66
CA GLU A 44 36.16 15.84 -12.24
C GLU A 44 37.43 16.59 -11.87
N VAL A 45 37.84 16.52 -10.60
CA VAL A 45 39.07 17.20 -10.13
C VAL A 45 40.34 16.38 -10.29
N ASN A 46 40.24 15.15 -10.80
CA ASN A 46 41.32 14.17 -10.97
C ASN A 46 42.11 13.93 -9.67
N ASP A 47 41.42 13.76 -8.56
CA ASP A 47 42.00 13.50 -7.24
C ASP A 47 41.50 12.15 -6.69
N ASP A 48 42.41 11.29 -6.25
CA ASP A 48 42.14 9.98 -5.64
C ASP A 48 41.14 9.09 -6.44
N VAL A 49 41.18 9.21 -7.77
CA VAL A 49 40.24 8.61 -8.71
C VAL A 49 40.22 7.09 -8.63
N GLU A 50 41.38 6.46 -8.62
CA GLU A 50 41.48 5.00 -8.61
C GLU A 50 40.87 4.38 -7.37
N ASN A 51 41.09 4.97 -6.20
CA ASN A 51 40.48 4.52 -4.95
C ASN A 51 38.99 4.73 -4.93
N ALA A 52 38.48 5.84 -5.49
CA ALA A 52 37.05 6.09 -5.62
C ALA A 52 36.37 5.05 -6.51
N LEU A 53 36.95 4.70 -7.65
CA LEU A 53 36.41 3.72 -8.58
C LEU A 53 36.50 2.28 -8.03
N GLU A 54 37.61 1.93 -7.35
CA GLU A 54 37.76 0.63 -6.71
C GLU A 54 36.72 0.43 -5.58
N SER A 55 36.51 1.45 -4.73
CA SER A 55 35.51 1.40 -3.68
C SER A 55 34.10 1.24 -4.24
N GLY A 56 33.79 1.88 -5.38
CA GLY A 56 32.53 1.70 -6.07
C GLY A 56 32.34 0.30 -6.66
N ALA A 57 33.39 -0.29 -7.26
CA ALA A 57 33.33 -1.66 -7.74
C ALA A 57 33.02 -2.64 -6.59
N GLN A 58 33.65 -2.46 -5.44
CA GLN A 58 33.38 -3.25 -4.24
C GLN A 58 31.94 -3.03 -3.72
N LEU A 59 31.46 -1.79 -3.77
CA LEU A 59 30.09 -1.45 -3.37
C LEU A 59 29.05 -2.16 -4.25
N LEU A 60 29.22 -2.13 -5.58
CA LEU A 60 28.33 -2.82 -6.51
C LEU A 60 28.36 -4.35 -6.34
N ALA A 61 29.55 -4.92 -6.12
CA ALA A 61 29.68 -6.35 -5.82
C ALA A 61 28.95 -6.73 -4.53
N ARG A 62 29.10 -5.93 -3.48
CA ARG A 62 28.38 -6.09 -2.20
C ARG A 62 26.86 -5.99 -2.39
N TRP A 63 26.41 -5.03 -3.20
CA TRP A 63 24.99 -4.87 -3.52
C TRP A 63 24.43 -6.10 -4.25
N ALA A 64 25.16 -6.62 -5.25
CA ALA A 64 24.78 -7.84 -5.96
C ALA A 64 24.69 -9.07 -5.05
N ASP A 65 25.49 -9.12 -3.97
CA ASP A 65 25.58 -10.25 -3.05
C ASP A 65 24.76 -10.04 -1.76
N ALA A 66 24.05 -8.91 -1.63
CA ALA A 66 23.22 -8.62 -0.45
C ALA A 66 22.14 -9.70 -0.25
N LYS A 67 22.13 -10.31 0.95
CA LYS A 67 21.26 -11.47 1.25
C LYS A 67 19.77 -11.11 1.27
N ASP A 68 19.46 -9.89 1.71
CA ASP A 68 18.09 -9.40 1.86
C ASP A 68 17.56 -8.69 0.61
N SER A 69 18.36 -8.70 -0.47
CA SER A 69 17.97 -8.09 -1.74
C SER A 69 16.99 -8.97 -2.51
N LYS A 70 15.99 -8.34 -3.12
CA LYS A 70 15.05 -9.01 -4.04
C LYS A 70 15.57 -9.02 -5.49
N LEU A 71 16.88 -8.87 -5.69
CA LEU A 71 17.53 -8.81 -6.99
C LEU A 71 17.40 -10.15 -7.74
N SER A 72 16.97 -10.08 -8.99
CA SER A 72 16.99 -11.22 -9.90
C SER A 72 18.41 -11.59 -10.31
N ALA A 73 18.61 -12.74 -10.94
CA ALA A 73 19.90 -13.12 -11.49
C ALA A 73 20.38 -12.14 -12.59
N ALA A 74 19.46 -11.54 -13.35
CA ALA A 74 19.77 -10.52 -14.34
C ALA A 74 20.26 -9.23 -13.67
N ASP A 75 19.58 -8.76 -12.61
CA ASP A 75 19.98 -7.57 -11.86
C ASP A 75 21.37 -7.71 -11.24
N LYS A 76 21.63 -8.87 -10.63
CA LYS A 76 22.95 -9.20 -10.08
C LYS A 76 24.04 -9.20 -11.14
N LYS A 77 23.69 -9.64 -12.36
CA LYS A 77 24.62 -9.60 -13.49
C LYS A 77 24.92 -8.17 -13.90
N VAL A 78 23.91 -7.30 -14.00
CA VAL A 78 24.09 -5.87 -14.33
C VAL A 78 25.07 -5.21 -13.36
N LEU A 79 24.86 -5.38 -12.05
CA LEU A 79 25.73 -4.82 -11.02
C LEU A 79 27.18 -5.35 -11.10
N ARG A 80 27.35 -6.65 -11.33
CA ARG A 80 28.68 -7.27 -11.46
C ARG A 80 29.40 -6.86 -12.74
N ASP A 81 28.66 -6.69 -13.84
CA ASP A 81 29.27 -6.25 -15.11
C ASP A 81 29.69 -4.77 -14.99
N ALA A 82 28.92 -3.92 -14.34
CA ALA A 82 29.31 -2.54 -14.03
C ALA A 82 30.54 -2.51 -13.10
N ALA A 83 30.59 -3.33 -12.05
CA ALA A 83 31.74 -3.43 -11.17
C ALA A 83 33.02 -3.80 -11.95
N LYS A 84 32.96 -4.77 -12.86
CA LYS A 84 34.10 -5.15 -13.73
C LYS A 84 34.51 -4.02 -14.66
N THR A 85 33.57 -3.24 -15.19
CA THR A 85 33.89 -2.08 -16.03
C THR A 85 34.62 -1.02 -15.22
N MET A 86 34.25 -0.81 -13.97
CA MET A 86 34.94 0.11 -13.07
C MET A 86 36.37 -0.35 -12.73
N GLU A 87 36.65 -1.64 -12.68
CA GLU A 87 37.97 -2.20 -12.47
C GLU A 87 38.88 -2.15 -13.73
N ASN A 88 38.28 -1.90 -14.91
CA ASN A 88 39.00 -1.93 -16.18
C ASN A 88 39.83 -0.68 -16.41
N LYS A 89 41.10 -0.73 -16.05
CA LYS A 89 42.05 0.37 -16.18
C LYS A 89 42.43 0.74 -17.63
N SER A 90 41.93 0.02 -18.64
CA SER A 90 42.10 0.41 -20.05
C SER A 90 41.09 1.47 -20.50
N LEU A 91 40.05 1.72 -19.71
CA LEU A 91 39.05 2.75 -19.93
C LEU A 91 39.42 4.02 -19.15
N SER A 92 38.92 5.17 -19.62
CA SER A 92 39.07 6.43 -18.87
C SER A 92 38.24 6.39 -17.58
N ALA A 93 38.53 7.27 -16.63
CA ALA A 93 37.81 7.37 -15.39
C ALA A 93 36.33 7.72 -15.63
N GLU A 94 36.04 8.60 -16.59
CA GLU A 94 34.72 9.03 -16.98
C GLU A 94 33.90 7.87 -17.58
N GLU A 95 34.55 7.06 -18.47
CA GLU A 95 33.89 5.87 -19.05
C GLU A 95 33.57 4.84 -17.98
N ARG A 96 34.46 4.64 -17.03
CA ARG A 96 34.27 3.73 -15.89
C ARG A 96 33.14 4.21 -14.98
N LEU A 97 33.08 5.52 -14.69
CA LEU A 97 32.02 6.11 -13.88
C LEU A 97 30.66 6.08 -14.60
N ALA A 98 30.64 6.34 -15.92
CA ALA A 98 29.42 6.29 -16.72
C ALA A 98 28.74 4.91 -16.71
N ALA A 99 29.52 3.81 -16.54
CA ALA A 99 28.96 2.47 -16.47
C ALA A 99 27.97 2.27 -15.30
N VAL A 100 28.11 3.04 -14.22
CA VAL A 100 27.23 2.97 -13.04
C VAL A 100 26.08 3.96 -13.08
N GLN A 101 26.13 4.94 -13.98
CA GLN A 101 25.06 5.91 -14.22
C GLN A 101 24.10 5.45 -15.32
N SER A 102 24.03 4.15 -15.59
CA SER A 102 23.10 3.57 -16.56
C SER A 102 21.67 3.56 -16.00
N SER A 103 20.69 3.68 -16.91
CA SER A 103 19.26 3.61 -16.55
C SER A 103 18.90 2.32 -15.81
N ASP A 104 19.57 1.22 -16.09
CA ASP A 104 19.32 -0.07 -15.43
C ASP A 104 19.72 -0.02 -13.95
N ILE A 105 20.88 0.59 -13.64
CA ILE A 105 21.35 0.74 -12.25
C ILE A 105 20.51 1.79 -11.49
N GLU A 106 20.11 2.88 -12.15
CA GLU A 106 19.19 3.86 -11.57
C GLU A 106 17.84 3.20 -11.19
N GLN A 107 17.29 2.40 -12.09
CA GLN A 107 16.06 1.67 -11.81
C GLN A 107 16.22 0.64 -10.67
N LEU A 108 17.37 -0.04 -10.61
CA LEU A 108 17.68 -0.94 -9.49
C LEU A 108 17.78 -0.19 -8.17
N HIS A 109 18.40 0.98 -8.18
CA HIS A 109 18.51 1.82 -6.99
C HIS A 109 17.13 2.28 -6.48
N GLU A 110 16.22 2.64 -7.38
CA GLU A 110 14.85 3.02 -7.00
C GLU A 110 14.01 1.86 -6.46
N THR A 111 14.18 0.66 -7.03
CA THR A 111 13.29 -0.48 -6.74
C THR A 111 13.86 -1.45 -5.70
N ASN A 112 15.18 -1.61 -5.65
CA ASN A 112 15.90 -2.54 -4.78
C ASN A 112 17.23 -1.95 -4.28
N PRO A 113 17.23 -0.81 -3.56
CA PRO A 113 18.44 -0.16 -3.09
C PRO A 113 19.26 -1.07 -2.16
N LEU A 114 20.57 -0.83 -2.10
CA LEU A 114 21.40 -1.36 -1.03
C LEU A 114 21.03 -0.62 0.26
N ARG A 115 20.54 -1.34 1.27
CA ARG A 115 20.02 -0.78 2.52
C ARG A 115 20.99 -0.99 3.67
N ASP A 116 22.05 -0.16 3.69
CA ASP A 116 23.03 -0.21 4.76
C ASP A 116 22.49 0.43 6.06
N GLY A 117 22.75 -0.20 7.19
CA GLY A 117 22.28 0.31 8.48
C GLY A 117 20.76 0.35 8.62
N LEU A 118 20.05 -0.56 7.92
CA LEU A 118 18.59 -0.62 7.97
C LEU A 118 18.08 -0.59 9.42
N SER A 119 17.21 0.36 9.70
CA SER A 119 16.47 0.46 10.94
C SER A 119 14.97 0.47 10.66
N GLU A 120 14.20 -0.14 11.54
CA GLU A 120 12.75 -0.23 11.42
C GLU A 120 12.07 0.34 12.66
N SER A 121 10.97 1.05 12.46
CA SER A 121 10.10 1.47 13.56
C SER A 121 9.35 0.27 14.15
N ASN A 122 8.87 0.41 15.38
CA ASN A 122 7.89 -0.52 15.89
C ASN A 122 6.64 -0.53 15.00
N PRO A 123 6.10 -1.71 14.63
CA PRO A 123 4.91 -1.80 13.82
C PRO A 123 3.71 -1.11 14.48
N GLN A 124 3.08 -0.19 13.75
CA GLN A 124 1.83 0.44 14.16
C GLN A 124 0.67 -0.31 13.51
N ARG A 125 -0.21 -0.86 14.34
CA ARG A 125 -1.39 -1.61 13.88
C ARG A 125 -2.57 -0.67 13.73
N PHE A 126 -3.32 -0.84 12.66
CA PHE A 126 -4.59 -0.15 12.44
C PHE A 126 -5.54 -1.07 11.69
N ARG A 127 -6.82 -0.75 11.77
CA ARG A 127 -7.86 -1.50 11.10
C ARG A 127 -8.49 -0.68 10.00
N VAL A 128 -8.54 -1.25 8.80
CA VAL A 128 -9.27 -0.68 7.67
C VAL A 128 -10.69 -1.22 7.72
N GLU A 129 -11.62 -0.33 8.02
CA GLU A 129 -13.04 -0.64 8.07
C GLU A 129 -13.73 -0.30 6.75
N ARG A 130 -14.94 -0.88 6.55
CA ARG A 130 -15.77 -0.46 5.42
C ARG A 130 -16.12 1.03 5.54
N PRO A 131 -16.30 1.76 4.44
CA PRO A 131 -16.62 3.20 4.47
C PRO A 131 -17.82 3.55 5.34
N LYS A 132 -18.85 2.67 5.38
CA LYS A 132 -20.07 2.87 6.19
C LYS A 132 -19.87 2.69 7.70
N SER A 133 -18.70 2.24 8.18
CA SER A 133 -18.43 2.16 9.62
C SER A 133 -18.14 3.53 10.24
N SER A 134 -17.64 4.48 9.45
CA SER A 134 -17.34 5.84 9.90
C SER A 134 -18.58 6.75 9.94
N PHE A 135 -19.55 6.47 9.10
CA PHE A 135 -20.80 7.23 9.02
C PHE A 135 -21.94 6.32 8.60
N ALA A 136 -23.01 6.30 9.42
CA ALA A 136 -24.22 5.54 9.14
C ALA A 136 -25.46 6.33 9.57
N SER A 137 -26.47 6.33 8.71
CA SER A 137 -27.80 6.85 9.02
C SER A 137 -28.73 5.71 9.35
N TRP A 138 -29.42 5.84 10.45
CA TRP A 138 -30.28 4.78 10.99
C TRP A 138 -31.75 5.15 10.84
N TYR A 139 -32.55 4.19 10.40
CA TYR A 139 -34.02 4.29 10.35
C TYR A 139 -34.63 3.20 11.22
N GLN A 140 -35.58 3.59 12.06
CA GLN A 140 -36.25 2.66 12.94
C GLN A 140 -37.77 2.63 12.59
N PHE A 141 -38.31 1.43 12.50
CA PHE A 141 -39.78 1.25 12.42
C PHE A 141 -40.19 -0.07 13.05
N PHE A 142 -41.48 -0.17 13.35
CA PHE A 142 -42.06 -1.37 13.93
C PHE A 142 -42.69 -2.21 12.81
N PRO A 143 -42.25 -3.45 12.56
CA PRO A 143 -42.83 -4.32 11.54
C PRO A 143 -44.34 -4.54 11.72
N ARG A 144 -44.83 -4.52 12.96
CA ARG A 144 -46.24 -4.67 13.25
C ARG A 144 -47.09 -3.48 12.81
N SER A 145 -46.51 -2.32 12.67
CA SER A 145 -47.18 -1.09 12.21
C SER A 145 -47.18 -0.95 10.69
N GLU A 146 -46.20 -1.55 10.01
CA GLU A 146 -46.07 -1.47 8.56
C GLU A 146 -47.10 -2.35 7.86
N GLY A 147 -48.04 -1.70 7.17
CA GLY A 147 -49.17 -2.39 6.51
C GLY A 147 -50.23 -2.92 7.45
N ALA A 148 -50.26 -2.42 8.69
CA ALA A 148 -51.40 -2.70 9.60
C ALA A 148 -52.67 -2.03 9.09
N TYR A 149 -53.83 -2.71 9.27
CA TYR A 149 -55.12 -2.19 8.85
C TYR A 149 -56.22 -2.64 9.79
N TYR A 150 -57.40 -2.01 9.67
CA TYR A 150 -58.60 -2.46 10.39
C TYR A 150 -59.33 -3.53 9.57
N GLY A 151 -59.53 -4.69 10.15
CA GLY A 151 -60.35 -5.75 9.56
C GLY A 151 -61.81 -5.39 9.51
N GLU A 152 -62.65 -6.20 8.84
CA GLU A 152 -64.07 -6.01 8.72
C GLU A 152 -64.79 -6.05 10.10
N ASP A 153 -64.23 -6.72 11.08
CA ASP A 153 -64.69 -6.82 12.47
C ASP A 153 -64.26 -5.61 13.33
N GLY A 154 -63.58 -4.61 12.73
CA GLY A 154 -63.13 -3.42 13.41
C GLY A 154 -61.84 -3.64 14.24
N LYS A 155 -61.23 -4.84 14.23
CA LYS A 155 -59.98 -5.12 14.94
C LYS A 155 -58.78 -4.80 14.07
N ILE A 156 -57.67 -4.44 14.73
CA ILE A 156 -56.43 -4.19 14.06
C ILE A 156 -55.82 -5.51 13.61
N VAL A 157 -55.56 -5.62 12.31
CA VAL A 157 -54.70 -6.67 11.73
C VAL A 157 -53.27 -6.11 11.67
N PRO A 158 -52.36 -6.64 12.47
CA PRO A 158 -50.97 -6.11 12.50
C PRO A 158 -50.23 -6.44 11.22
N GLY A 159 -49.28 -5.58 10.87
CA GLY A 159 -48.29 -5.87 9.86
C GLY A 159 -47.35 -7.02 10.28
N ASN A 160 -46.54 -7.46 9.35
CA ASN A 160 -45.58 -8.54 9.52
C ASN A 160 -44.30 -8.26 8.73
N LEU A 161 -43.31 -9.15 8.77
CA LEU A 161 -42.05 -8.95 8.06
C LEU A 161 -42.21 -8.81 6.53
N LYS A 162 -43.23 -9.45 5.96
CA LYS A 162 -43.51 -9.35 4.52
C LYS A 162 -44.09 -7.97 4.17
N THR A 163 -44.99 -7.43 4.97
CA THR A 163 -45.52 -6.07 4.77
C THR A 163 -44.47 -4.99 5.06
N SER A 164 -43.48 -5.32 5.89
CA SER A 164 -42.35 -4.43 6.23
C SER A 164 -41.38 -4.16 5.07
N ILE A 165 -41.48 -4.90 3.97
CA ILE A 165 -40.64 -4.66 2.77
C ILE A 165 -40.84 -3.22 2.28
N ALA A 166 -42.07 -2.72 2.25
CA ALA A 166 -42.34 -1.33 1.87
C ALA A 166 -41.65 -0.29 2.79
N GLY A 167 -41.52 -0.59 4.08
CA GLY A 167 -40.75 0.23 5.03
C GLY A 167 -39.25 0.23 4.74
N LEU A 168 -38.71 -0.92 4.34
CA LEU A 168 -37.28 -1.02 3.93
C LEU A 168 -37.02 -0.25 2.64
N GLU A 169 -37.91 -0.37 1.65
CA GLU A 169 -37.79 0.35 0.38
C GLU A 169 -37.88 1.87 0.59
N ARG A 170 -38.77 2.34 1.45
CA ARG A 170 -38.88 3.74 1.83
C ARG A 170 -37.58 4.23 2.50
N ALA A 171 -37.07 3.51 3.49
CA ALA A 171 -35.86 3.86 4.20
C ALA A 171 -34.67 3.95 3.22
N ALA A 172 -34.57 3.01 2.28
CA ALA A 172 -33.53 3.02 1.26
C ALA A 172 -33.68 4.21 0.30
N ALA A 173 -34.90 4.55 -0.14
CA ALA A 173 -35.14 5.68 -1.01
C ALA A 173 -34.83 7.03 -0.35
N GLU A 174 -35.00 7.13 0.97
CA GLU A 174 -34.65 8.29 1.78
C GLU A 174 -33.14 8.37 2.10
N GLY A 175 -32.32 7.37 1.68
CA GLY A 175 -30.86 7.36 1.84
C GLY A 175 -30.39 6.77 3.17
N PHE A 176 -31.26 6.18 3.96
CA PHE A 176 -30.85 5.45 5.15
C PHE A 176 -30.13 4.15 4.76
N ASN A 177 -29.06 3.83 5.48
CA ASN A 177 -28.22 2.68 5.16
C ASN A 177 -28.20 1.59 6.25
N ILE A 178 -28.85 1.84 7.38
CA ILE A 178 -29.09 0.87 8.45
C ILE A 178 -30.57 0.97 8.87
N VAL A 179 -31.20 -0.18 8.99
CA VAL A 179 -32.52 -0.28 9.58
C VAL A 179 -32.43 -1.01 10.92
N TYR A 180 -32.98 -0.41 11.95
CA TYR A 180 -33.15 -1.02 13.25
C TYR A 180 -34.63 -1.46 13.43
N LEU A 181 -34.80 -2.75 13.61
CA LEU A 181 -36.11 -3.32 13.98
C LEU A 181 -36.13 -3.56 15.49
N PRO A 182 -37.05 -2.95 16.24
CA PRO A 182 -37.28 -3.32 17.63
C PRO A 182 -37.58 -4.82 17.77
N PRO A 183 -37.61 -5.39 18.98
CA PRO A 183 -37.84 -6.81 19.20
C PRO A 183 -39.03 -7.35 18.40
N ILE A 184 -38.76 -8.34 17.55
CA ILE A 184 -39.75 -8.96 16.62
C ILE A 184 -40.26 -10.32 17.11
N PHE A 185 -39.91 -10.68 18.34
CA PHE A 185 -40.33 -11.92 18.96
C PHE A 185 -41.86 -11.94 19.14
N PRO A 186 -42.47 -13.12 19.13
CA PRO A 186 -43.90 -13.26 19.52
C PRO A 186 -44.13 -12.65 20.91
N ILE A 187 -45.21 -11.89 21.04
CA ILE A 187 -45.62 -11.41 22.35
C ILE A 187 -46.14 -12.64 23.10
N GLY A 188 -45.68 -12.84 24.31
CA GLY A 188 -46.19 -13.86 25.19
C GLY A 188 -47.71 -13.66 25.43
N VAL A 189 -48.43 -14.73 25.62
CA VAL A 189 -49.83 -14.75 26.02
C VAL A 189 -49.95 -14.64 27.54
#